data_80f4dd2c978e55044bfef2972fddad5d
#
_entry.id   80f4dd2c978e55044bfef2972fddad5d
#
_cell.length_a   1.000
_cell.length_b   1.000
_cell.length_c   1.000
_cell.angle_alpha   90.00
_cell.angle_beta   90.00
_cell.angle_gamma   90.00
#
_symmetry.space_group_name_H-M   'P 1'
#
loop_
_entity.id
_entity.type
_entity.pdbx_description
1 polymer ?
#
loop_
_entity_poly.entity_id
_entity_poly.type
_entity_poly.pdbx_seq_one_letter_code
_entity_poly.pdbx_strand_id
1 'polypeptide(L)'
;SQEALDSIEEVVVNLNDGKPSGIPPQQYELDSILRDPSQHTVLNGSEDIAMISVRENLSKVYIEYRNNELKTLILPVRGYGLWGTLYGYLALDSDLNTIVGLEFYKHKETPGLGAEVDNPNWKKLWNGKKVFDENGLVQISVIKGFSNPQSSDYSYEVDGLSGATITSKGVSNLLAFW
;
A
#
# COMPACT_ATOMS: atom_id res chain seq x y z
N SER A 1 -8.82 5.02 -31.96
CA SER A 1 -10.04 4.57 -31.32
C SER A 1 -10.04 4.90 -29.83
N GLN A 2 -11.22 4.90 -29.22
CA GLN A 2 -11.39 5.16 -27.80
C GLN A 2 -10.57 4.18 -26.96
N GLU A 3 -10.50 2.92 -27.34
CA GLU A 3 -9.77 1.88 -26.63
C GLU A 3 -8.27 2.14 -26.54
N ALA A 4 -7.67 2.81 -27.55
CA ALA A 4 -6.26 3.14 -27.55
C ALA A 4 -5.88 4.19 -26.50
N LEU A 5 -6.86 4.92 -25.93
CA LEU A 5 -6.65 5.96 -24.94
C LEU A 5 -6.72 5.45 -23.50
N ASP A 6 -7.28 4.24 -23.32
CA ASP A 6 -7.42 3.60 -22.02
C ASP A 6 -6.42 2.45 -21.94
N SER A 7 -5.54 2.48 -20.96
CA SER A 7 -4.49 1.47 -20.82
C SER A 7 -4.04 1.32 -19.38
N ILE A 8 -3.40 0.18 -19.10
CA ILE A 8 -2.66 -0.04 -17.85
C ILE A 8 -1.20 -0.22 -18.23
N GLU A 9 -0.34 0.59 -17.65
CA GLU A 9 1.09 0.56 -17.88
C GLU A 9 1.81 0.07 -16.63
N GLU A 10 2.76 -0.83 -16.81
CA GLU A 10 3.69 -1.26 -15.76
C GLU A 10 4.96 -0.42 -15.86
N VAL A 11 5.40 0.16 -14.76
CA VAL A 11 6.60 1.00 -14.72
C VAL A 11 7.46 0.59 -13.53
N VAL A 12 8.75 0.36 -13.77
CA VAL A 12 9.72 0.16 -12.69
C VAL A 12 10.29 1.52 -12.30
N VAL A 13 10.03 1.93 -11.07
CA VAL A 13 10.45 3.23 -10.55
C VAL A 13 11.55 3.07 -9.52
N ASN A 14 12.44 4.07 -9.46
CA ASN A 14 13.43 4.18 -8.41
C ASN A 14 12.80 4.84 -7.20
N LEU A 15 12.74 4.15 -6.06
CA LEU A 15 12.11 4.66 -4.85
C LEU A 15 12.90 5.77 -4.17
N ASN A 16 14.17 5.98 -4.53
CA ASN A 16 14.98 7.05 -3.94
C ASN A 16 14.66 8.42 -4.54
N ASP A 17 14.22 8.47 -5.81
CA ASP A 17 13.92 9.73 -6.49
C ASP A 17 12.53 9.77 -7.13
N GLY A 18 11.79 8.66 -7.12
CA GLY A 18 10.46 8.55 -7.69
C GLY A 18 10.42 8.54 -9.22
N LYS A 19 11.55 8.43 -9.88
CA LYS A 19 11.64 8.49 -11.34
C LYS A 19 11.63 7.09 -11.97
N PRO A 20 11.14 6.97 -13.22
CA PRO A 20 11.27 5.72 -13.96
C PRO A 20 12.75 5.31 -14.08
N SER A 21 13.01 4.02 -13.86
CA SER A 21 14.39 3.48 -13.86
C SER A 21 14.90 3.12 -15.25
N GLY A 22 14.00 3.00 -16.25
CA GLY A 22 14.35 2.50 -17.56
C GLY A 22 14.44 0.98 -17.67
N ILE A 23 14.29 0.26 -16.56
CA ILE A 23 14.31 -1.22 -16.57
C ILE A 23 12.97 -1.71 -17.11
N PRO A 24 13.00 -2.64 -18.12
CA PRO A 24 11.76 -3.22 -18.61
C PRO A 24 11.00 -3.95 -17.50
N PRO A 25 9.67 -3.74 -17.34
CA PRO A 25 8.90 -4.38 -16.27
C PRO A 25 8.96 -5.91 -16.29
N GLN A 26 9.16 -6.52 -17.45
CA GLN A 26 9.27 -7.97 -17.60
C GLN A 26 10.52 -8.55 -16.91
N GLN A 27 11.55 -7.73 -16.69
CA GLN A 27 12.81 -8.11 -16.03
C GLN A 27 12.75 -7.89 -14.52
N TYR A 28 11.68 -7.28 -14.00
CA TYR A 28 11.54 -7.00 -12.59
C TYR A 28 11.14 -8.25 -11.83
N GLU A 29 11.91 -8.57 -10.78
CA GLU A 29 11.59 -9.65 -9.85
C GLU A 29 12.00 -9.22 -8.46
N LEU A 30 11.01 -9.06 -7.57
CA LEU A 30 11.21 -8.54 -6.22
C LEU A 30 12.18 -9.41 -5.41
N ASP A 31 12.03 -10.74 -5.44
CA ASP A 31 12.86 -11.64 -4.63
C ASP A 31 14.32 -11.54 -5.01
N SER A 32 14.64 -11.41 -6.29
CA SER A 32 16.02 -11.22 -6.77
C SER A 32 16.59 -9.89 -6.29
N ILE A 33 15.80 -8.83 -6.34
CA ILE A 33 16.19 -7.49 -5.88
C ILE A 33 16.47 -7.50 -4.38
N LEU A 34 15.61 -8.15 -3.61
CA LEU A 34 15.79 -8.22 -2.15
C LEU A 34 17.00 -9.04 -1.73
N ARG A 35 17.47 -9.97 -2.56
CA ARG A 35 18.69 -10.75 -2.29
C ARG A 35 19.98 -10.07 -2.73
N ASP A 36 19.89 -9.03 -3.55
CA ASP A 36 21.05 -8.33 -4.10
C ASP A 36 21.35 -7.06 -3.29
N PRO A 37 22.48 -7.03 -2.54
CA PRO A 37 22.83 -5.86 -1.72
C PRO A 37 22.97 -4.56 -2.52
N SER A 38 23.25 -4.63 -3.82
CA SER A 38 23.33 -3.45 -4.68
C SER A 38 21.98 -2.87 -5.06
N GLN A 39 20.90 -3.62 -4.86
CA GLN A 39 19.56 -3.26 -5.30
C GLN A 39 18.56 -3.05 -4.15
N HIS A 40 19.01 -3.23 -2.93
CA HIS A 40 18.17 -3.00 -1.75
C HIS A 40 18.85 -2.08 -0.74
N THR A 41 18.07 -1.53 0.14
CA THR A 41 18.53 -0.73 1.28
C THR A 41 18.21 -1.47 2.57
N VAL A 42 19.21 -1.70 3.41
CA VAL A 42 19.02 -2.26 4.75
C VAL A 42 18.45 -1.17 5.64
N LEU A 43 17.35 -1.49 6.32
CA LEU A 43 16.66 -0.55 7.20
C LEU A 43 17.15 -0.73 8.63
N ASN A 44 17.39 0.39 9.33
CA ASN A 44 17.66 0.34 10.77
C ASN A 44 16.34 0.22 11.54
N GLY A 45 16.43 -0.10 12.85
CA GLY A 45 15.24 -0.39 13.65
C GLY A 45 14.22 0.76 13.73
N SER A 46 14.67 2.02 13.69
CA SER A 46 13.78 3.18 13.76
C SER A 46 13.12 3.52 12.43
N GLU A 47 13.77 3.16 11.32
CA GLU A 47 13.23 3.36 9.97
C GLU A 47 12.29 2.24 9.56
N ASP A 48 12.50 1.04 10.07
CA ASP A 48 11.80 -0.18 9.69
C ASP A 48 10.47 -0.34 10.42
N ILE A 49 9.59 0.65 10.26
CA ILE A 49 8.28 0.62 10.93
C ILE A 49 7.37 -0.48 10.39
N ALA A 50 7.56 -0.90 9.14
CA ALA A 50 6.83 -2.02 8.53
C ALA A 50 7.42 -3.39 8.89
N MET A 51 8.56 -3.43 9.57
CA MET A 51 9.26 -4.66 9.98
C MET A 51 9.55 -5.59 8.80
N ILE A 52 10.17 -5.05 7.75
CA ILE A 52 10.52 -5.78 6.53
C ILE A 52 12.04 -5.99 6.37
N SER A 53 12.86 -5.39 7.21
CA SER A 53 14.32 -5.49 7.28
C SER A 53 15.07 -4.84 6.11
N VAL A 54 14.62 -5.07 4.89
CA VAL A 54 15.21 -4.48 3.68
C VAL A 54 14.11 -3.91 2.79
N ARG A 55 14.42 -2.80 2.13
CA ARG A 55 13.53 -2.19 1.14
C ARG A 55 14.19 -2.25 -0.22
N GLU A 56 13.48 -2.73 -1.21
CA GLU A 56 13.91 -2.64 -2.60
C GLU A 56 14.15 -1.18 -3.01
N ASN A 57 15.17 -0.94 -3.83
CA ASN A 57 15.41 0.38 -4.40
C ASN A 57 14.57 0.64 -5.64
N LEU A 58 14.11 -0.43 -6.28
CA LEU A 58 13.25 -0.40 -7.47
C LEU A 58 11.94 -1.09 -7.17
N SER A 59 10.83 -0.47 -7.55
CA SER A 59 9.49 -1.03 -7.38
C SER A 59 8.73 -0.98 -8.69
N LYS A 60 7.97 -2.04 -8.98
CA LYS A 60 7.08 -2.05 -10.12
C LYS A 60 5.71 -1.53 -9.71
N VAL A 61 5.32 -0.41 -10.31
CA VAL A 61 4.02 0.22 -10.09
C VAL A 61 3.16 0.07 -11.33
N TYR A 62 1.84 0.19 -11.16
CA TYR A 62 0.87 0.08 -12.23
C TYR A 62 0.12 1.40 -12.35
N ILE A 63 0.03 1.92 -13.57
CA ILE A 63 -0.65 3.18 -13.85
C ILE A 63 -1.80 2.90 -14.80
N GLU A 64 -3.02 3.19 -14.37
CA GLU A 64 -4.18 3.15 -15.22
C GLU A 64 -4.40 4.53 -15.83
N TYR A 65 -4.46 4.57 -17.16
CA TYR A 65 -4.80 5.76 -17.92
C TYR A 65 -6.22 5.64 -18.47
N ARG A 66 -6.92 6.75 -18.48
CA ARG A 66 -8.22 6.86 -19.12
C ARG A 66 -8.25 8.17 -19.92
N ASN A 67 -8.52 8.09 -21.23
CA ASN A 67 -8.42 9.22 -22.15
C ASN A 67 -7.03 9.90 -22.10
N ASN A 68 -5.96 9.10 -22.02
CA ASN A 68 -4.57 9.53 -21.88
C ASN A 68 -4.25 10.33 -20.61
N GLU A 69 -5.17 10.33 -19.63
CA GLU A 69 -4.93 10.96 -18.35
C GLU A 69 -4.77 9.92 -17.25
N LEU A 70 -3.96 10.23 -16.25
CA LEU A 70 -3.79 9.40 -15.08
C LEU A 70 -5.15 9.21 -14.39
N LYS A 71 -5.58 7.96 -14.27
CA LYS A 71 -6.81 7.59 -13.56
C LYS A 71 -6.51 7.00 -12.19
N THR A 72 -5.63 6.01 -12.15
CA THR A 72 -5.33 5.26 -10.92
C THR A 72 -3.84 4.92 -10.88
N LEU A 73 -3.23 5.09 -9.72
CA LEU A 73 -1.87 4.61 -9.44
C LEU A 73 -1.98 3.45 -8.45
N ILE A 74 -1.40 2.31 -8.80
CA ILE A 74 -1.42 1.10 -7.97
C ILE A 74 -0.01 0.81 -7.50
N LEU A 75 0.17 0.77 -6.17
CA LEU A 75 1.46 0.62 -5.51
C LEU A 75 1.51 -0.71 -4.75
N PRO A 76 2.58 -1.50 -4.90
CA PRO A 76 2.80 -2.64 -4.01
C PRO A 76 3.17 -2.15 -2.62
N VAL A 77 2.57 -2.77 -1.61
CA VAL A 77 2.85 -2.48 -0.20
C VAL A 77 3.06 -3.79 0.54
N ARG A 78 3.89 -3.78 1.56
CA ARG A 78 4.06 -4.92 2.45
C ARG A 78 4.50 -4.49 3.83
N GLY A 79 4.19 -5.30 4.82
CA GLY A 79 4.60 -5.10 6.20
C GLY A 79 4.21 -6.27 7.06
N TYR A 80 4.87 -6.42 8.18
CA TYR A 80 4.64 -7.53 9.10
C TYR A 80 3.35 -7.30 9.90
N GLY A 81 2.47 -8.31 9.90
CA GLY A 81 1.30 -8.37 10.75
C GLY A 81 1.61 -9.02 12.08
N LEU A 82 0.77 -9.99 12.49
CA LEU A 82 1.02 -10.76 13.71
C LEU A 82 1.87 -12.00 13.42
N TRP A 83 1.56 -12.75 12.36
CA TRP A 83 2.15 -14.06 12.06
C TRP A 83 3.07 -14.06 10.84
N GLY A 84 3.09 -13.02 10.08
CA GLY A 84 3.94 -12.91 8.90
C GLY A 84 3.72 -11.63 8.15
N THR A 85 4.43 -11.51 7.03
CA THR A 85 4.33 -10.35 6.16
C THR A 85 3.01 -10.37 5.39
N LEU A 86 2.32 -9.23 5.42
CA LEU A 86 1.16 -8.95 4.57
C LEU A 86 1.69 -8.33 3.27
N TYR A 87 1.27 -8.88 2.13
CA TYR A 87 1.61 -8.36 0.81
C TYR A 87 0.34 -7.86 0.14
N GLY A 88 0.36 -6.64 -0.33
CA GLY A 88 -0.83 -6.06 -0.94
C GLY A 88 -0.55 -5.01 -1.97
N TYR A 89 -1.63 -4.44 -2.49
CA TYR A 89 -1.63 -3.31 -3.41
C TYR A 89 -2.53 -2.21 -2.88
N LEU A 90 -2.03 -0.99 -2.91
CA LEU A 90 -2.80 0.21 -2.61
C LEU A 90 -3.08 0.94 -3.93
N ALA A 91 -4.35 1.18 -4.22
CA ALA A 91 -4.77 1.93 -5.39
C ALA A 91 -5.20 3.33 -4.98
N LEU A 92 -4.60 4.34 -5.63
CA LEU A 92 -4.90 5.75 -5.40
C LEU A 92 -5.56 6.34 -6.64
N ASP A 93 -6.51 7.24 -6.42
CA ASP A 93 -7.13 8.02 -7.47
C ASP A 93 -6.13 9.02 -8.08
N SER A 94 -6.54 9.75 -9.09
CA SER A 94 -5.71 10.69 -9.84
C SER A 94 -5.12 11.82 -8.98
N ASP A 95 -5.71 12.10 -7.81
CA ASP A 95 -5.15 13.06 -6.85
C ASP A 95 -3.93 12.52 -6.08
N LEU A 96 -3.61 11.23 -6.26
CA LEU A 96 -2.53 10.51 -5.58
C LEU A 96 -2.67 10.52 -4.06
N ASN A 97 -3.88 10.66 -3.57
CA ASN A 97 -4.18 10.72 -2.13
C ASN A 97 -5.43 9.93 -1.75
N THR A 98 -6.50 10.01 -2.54
CA THR A 98 -7.74 9.31 -2.24
C THR A 98 -7.60 7.84 -2.58
N ILE A 99 -7.86 6.98 -1.61
CA ILE A 99 -7.78 5.52 -1.76
C ILE A 99 -9.00 5.04 -2.53
N VAL A 100 -8.77 4.29 -3.61
CA VAL A 100 -9.82 3.62 -4.36
C VAL A 100 -9.85 2.12 -4.10
N GLY A 101 -8.82 1.59 -3.45
CA GLY A 101 -8.79 0.19 -3.03
C GLY A 101 -7.53 -0.18 -2.27
N LEU A 102 -7.67 -1.16 -1.39
CA LEU A 102 -6.55 -1.83 -0.72
C LEU A 102 -6.87 -3.32 -0.73
N GLU A 103 -5.93 -4.12 -1.22
CA GLU A 103 -6.09 -5.57 -1.34
C GLU A 103 -4.84 -6.27 -0.87
N PHE A 104 -4.98 -7.25 0.02
CA PHE A 104 -3.89 -8.12 0.42
C PHE A 104 -4.03 -9.46 -0.29
N TYR A 105 -3.03 -9.85 -1.08
CA TYR A 105 -3.06 -11.08 -1.85
C TYR A 105 -2.33 -12.23 -1.18
N LYS A 106 -1.54 -11.96 -0.12
CA LYS A 106 -0.79 -12.97 0.62
C LYS A 106 -0.57 -12.53 2.07
N HIS A 107 -0.91 -13.40 3.01
CA HIS A 107 -0.65 -13.22 4.44
C HIS A 107 -0.74 -14.56 5.16
N LYS A 108 -0.39 -14.57 6.44
CA LYS A 108 -0.43 -15.74 7.32
C LYS A 108 -1.28 -15.48 8.56
N GLU A 109 -2.24 -14.58 8.49
CA GLU A 109 -3.03 -14.17 9.62
C GLU A 109 -4.12 -15.20 9.95
N THR A 110 -4.61 -15.17 11.19
CA THR A 110 -5.56 -16.15 11.72
C THR A 110 -6.96 -15.93 11.14
N PRO A 111 -7.60 -16.98 10.58
CA PRO A 111 -8.99 -16.90 10.13
C PRO A 111 -9.92 -16.39 11.25
N GLY A 112 -10.83 -15.50 10.89
CA GLY A 112 -11.77 -14.89 11.82
C GLY A 112 -11.19 -13.76 12.68
N LEU A 113 -9.87 -13.57 12.66
CA LEU A 113 -9.17 -12.51 13.38
C LEU A 113 -8.40 -11.62 12.38
N GLY A 114 -7.08 -11.75 12.30
CA GLY A 114 -6.27 -10.96 11.36
C GLY A 114 -6.60 -11.19 9.89
N ALA A 115 -7.02 -12.40 9.53
CA ALA A 115 -7.42 -12.71 8.15
C ALA A 115 -8.68 -11.97 7.70
N GLU A 116 -9.36 -11.25 8.59
CA GLU A 116 -10.45 -10.36 8.23
C GLU A 116 -10.00 -9.16 7.36
N VAL A 117 -8.70 -8.99 7.13
CA VAL A 117 -8.18 -8.09 6.09
C VAL A 117 -8.70 -8.45 4.70
N ASP A 118 -9.13 -9.71 4.50
CA ASP A 118 -9.74 -10.20 3.26
C ASP A 118 -11.26 -10.00 3.21
N ASN A 119 -11.88 -9.63 4.33
CA ASN A 119 -13.34 -9.46 4.38
C ASN A 119 -13.76 -8.30 3.47
N PRO A 120 -14.66 -8.54 2.48
CA PRO A 120 -15.11 -7.50 1.57
C PRO A 120 -15.72 -6.28 2.26
N ASN A 121 -16.40 -6.47 3.38
CA ASN A 121 -17.00 -5.36 4.13
C ASN A 121 -15.93 -4.47 4.77
N TRP A 122 -14.86 -5.06 5.26
CA TRP A 122 -13.74 -4.28 5.81
C TRP A 122 -12.96 -3.57 4.69
N LYS A 123 -12.71 -4.27 3.58
CA LYS A 123 -12.01 -3.68 2.44
C LYS A 123 -12.74 -2.45 1.87
N LYS A 124 -14.07 -2.46 1.87
CA LYS A 124 -14.87 -1.32 1.40
C LYS A 124 -14.68 -0.06 2.25
N LEU A 125 -14.31 -0.20 3.51
CA LEU A 125 -14.11 0.94 4.41
C LEU A 125 -12.95 1.84 3.96
N TRP A 126 -12.02 1.31 3.19
CA TRP A 126 -10.89 2.07 2.67
C TRP A 126 -11.25 3.02 1.54
N ASN A 127 -12.29 2.70 0.79
CA ASN A 127 -12.68 3.49 -0.39
C ASN A 127 -13.07 4.91 0.02
N GLY A 128 -12.42 5.90 -0.60
CA GLY A 128 -12.66 7.30 -0.32
C GLY A 128 -11.85 7.87 0.84
N LYS A 129 -11.14 7.03 1.60
CA LYS A 129 -10.23 7.53 2.65
C LYS A 129 -9.02 8.19 2.00
N LYS A 130 -8.33 9.03 2.75
CA LYS A 130 -7.14 9.75 2.30
C LYS A 130 -5.90 9.29 3.04
N VAL A 131 -4.79 9.19 2.31
CA VAL A 131 -3.50 8.80 2.88
C VAL A 131 -2.85 9.98 3.59
N PHE A 132 -2.77 11.14 2.93
CA PHE A 132 -2.02 12.30 3.40
C PHE A 132 -2.94 13.38 3.92
N ASP A 133 -2.50 14.03 5.01
CA ASP A 133 -3.14 15.24 5.52
C ASP A 133 -2.77 16.48 4.68
N GLU A 134 -3.24 17.65 5.10
CA GLU A 134 -3.00 18.92 4.42
C GLU A 134 -1.51 19.28 4.33
N ASN A 135 -0.69 18.75 5.22
CA ASN A 135 0.74 19.01 5.27
C ASN A 135 1.56 17.97 4.49
N GLY A 136 0.91 17.03 3.82
CA GLY A 136 1.57 15.96 3.08
C GLY A 136 2.12 14.84 3.95
N LEU A 137 1.69 14.75 5.20
CA LEU A 137 2.10 13.69 6.13
C LEU A 137 1.09 12.55 6.08
N VAL A 138 1.57 11.32 6.16
CA VAL A 138 0.72 10.13 6.21
C VAL A 138 -0.09 10.17 7.50
N GLN A 139 -1.42 10.18 7.37
CA GLN A 139 -2.35 10.21 8.49
C GLN A 139 -3.27 8.99 8.53
N ILE A 140 -3.41 8.27 7.42
CA ILE A 140 -4.27 7.08 7.35
C ILE A 140 -3.88 6.06 8.41
N SER A 141 -4.85 5.53 9.13
CA SER A 141 -4.61 4.48 10.12
C SER A 141 -5.82 3.59 10.33
N VAL A 142 -5.57 2.36 10.75
CA VAL A 142 -6.59 1.45 11.27
C VAL A 142 -6.66 1.70 12.77
N ILE A 143 -7.80 2.18 13.24
CA ILE A 143 -7.99 2.54 14.65
C ILE A 143 -8.50 1.36 15.45
N LYS A 144 -8.50 1.49 16.77
CA LYS A 144 -9.17 0.54 17.65
C LYS A 144 -10.67 0.86 17.66
N GLY A 145 -11.50 -0.14 17.40
CA GLY A 145 -12.95 0.03 17.36
C GLY A 145 -13.43 0.63 16.04
N PHE A 146 -14.48 1.42 16.12
CA PHE A 146 -15.13 1.98 14.93
C PHE A 146 -14.79 3.46 14.77
N SER A 147 -14.56 3.87 13.51
CA SER A 147 -14.38 5.27 13.17
C SER A 147 -15.72 6.01 13.31
N ASN A 148 -15.63 7.29 13.75
CA ASN A 148 -16.80 8.14 13.95
C ASN A 148 -16.98 9.07 12.75
N PRO A 149 -18.10 8.94 11.98
CA PRO A 149 -18.36 9.82 10.84
C PRO A 149 -18.42 11.31 11.17
N GLN A 150 -18.62 11.65 12.45
CA GLN A 150 -18.66 13.05 12.90
C GLN A 150 -17.28 13.59 13.29
N SER A 151 -16.27 12.72 13.35
CA SER A 151 -14.89 13.14 13.66
C SER A 151 -14.27 13.87 12.48
N SER A 152 -13.48 14.90 12.76
CA SER A 152 -12.66 15.58 11.75
C SER A 152 -11.62 14.67 11.11
N ASP A 153 -11.26 13.56 11.78
CA ASP A 153 -10.26 12.59 11.30
C ASP A 153 -10.87 11.41 10.55
N TYR A 154 -12.20 11.41 10.36
CA TYR A 154 -12.90 10.27 9.77
C TYR A 154 -12.33 9.84 8.40
N SER A 155 -11.92 10.79 7.56
CA SER A 155 -11.35 10.48 6.24
C SER A 155 -9.96 9.82 6.32
N TYR A 156 -9.33 9.78 7.49
CA TYR A 156 -8.02 9.16 7.71
C TYR A 156 -8.10 7.90 8.60
N GLU A 157 -9.30 7.47 8.96
CA GLU A 157 -9.47 6.38 9.91
C GLU A 157 -10.28 5.23 9.32
N VAL A 158 -9.81 4.01 9.55
CA VAL A 158 -10.50 2.78 9.17
C VAL A 158 -10.76 1.97 10.43
N ASP A 159 -11.94 1.36 10.50
CA ASP A 159 -12.33 0.52 11.64
C ASP A 159 -11.31 -0.59 11.88
N GLY A 160 -11.03 -0.86 13.14
CA GLY A 160 -10.12 -1.92 13.55
C GLY A 160 -10.69 -3.31 13.26
N LEU A 161 -9.79 -4.28 13.21
CA LEU A 161 -10.15 -5.69 13.13
C LEU A 161 -10.40 -6.21 14.53
N SER A 162 -11.61 -6.68 14.80
CA SER A 162 -12.00 -7.18 16.11
C SER A 162 -11.12 -8.36 16.53
N GLY A 163 -10.51 -8.24 17.73
CA GLY A 163 -9.62 -9.26 18.27
C GLY A 163 -8.27 -9.38 17.55
N ALA A 164 -7.92 -8.43 16.67
CA ALA A 164 -6.70 -8.47 15.86
C ALA A 164 -5.97 -7.12 15.87
N THR A 165 -5.69 -6.59 17.05
CA THR A 165 -5.05 -5.28 17.24
C THR A 165 -3.65 -5.23 16.61
N ILE A 166 -2.87 -6.32 16.71
CA ILE A 166 -1.51 -6.36 16.18
C ILE A 166 -1.52 -6.34 14.65
N THR A 167 -2.42 -7.11 14.02
CA THR A 167 -2.59 -7.07 12.57
C THR A 167 -3.03 -5.69 12.10
N SER A 168 -3.99 -5.07 12.80
CA SER A 168 -4.46 -3.71 12.50
C SER A 168 -3.32 -2.70 12.56
N LYS A 169 -2.48 -2.78 13.58
CA LYS A 169 -1.31 -1.92 13.73
C LYS A 169 -0.29 -2.16 12.63
N GLY A 170 -0.10 -3.43 12.23
CA GLY A 170 0.78 -3.78 11.12
C GLY A 170 0.33 -3.15 9.79
N VAL A 171 -0.98 -3.14 9.52
CA VAL A 171 -1.53 -2.48 8.34
C VAL A 171 -1.27 -0.97 8.38
N SER A 172 -1.52 -0.31 9.52
CA SER A 172 -1.22 1.11 9.69
C SER A 172 0.26 1.41 9.45
N ASN A 173 1.14 0.59 10.01
CA ASN A 173 2.59 0.77 9.89
C ASN A 173 3.09 0.59 8.46
N LEU A 174 2.59 -0.41 7.73
CA LEU A 174 3.02 -0.63 6.35
C LEU A 174 2.59 0.53 5.45
N LEU A 175 1.42 1.10 5.66
CA LEU A 175 0.98 2.26 4.90
C LEU A 175 1.77 3.52 5.25
N ALA A 176 2.13 3.70 6.52
CA ALA A 176 2.97 4.82 6.95
C ALA A 176 4.38 4.72 6.38
N PHE A 177 4.89 3.50 6.19
CA PHE A 177 6.22 3.26 5.64
C PHE A 177 6.29 3.53 4.14
N TRP A 178 5.32 3.01 3.37
CA TRP A 178 5.30 3.14 1.91
C TRP A 178 4.62 4.43 1.48
#